data_2a548c7e7ba705ceb248e16688beb5fd
#
_entry.id   2a548c7e7ba705ceb248e16688beb5fd
#
_cell.length_a   1.000
_cell.length_b   1.000
_cell.length_c   1.000
_cell.angle_alpha   90.00
_cell.angle_beta   90.00
_cell.angle_gamma   90.00
#
_symmetry.space_group_name_H-M   'P 1'
#
loop_
_entity.id
_entity.type
_entity.pdbx_description
1 polymer ?
#
loop_
_entity_poly.entity_id
_entity_poly.type
_entity_poly.pdbx_seq_one_letter_code
_entity_poly.pdbx_strand_id
1 'polypeptide(L)'
;MDSTAIKAIGLALTLACLPAQAAIRHVAPPPTGSDSNPGTEAQPWATLQHAASRVQPGDTIRVRNGNYAGAQFTTSGSAAQPIVLEAAPGASPAITADNPRTPDGINLEGASYMTVRGFTVNGRTRAGIRAVTCDHVTISNNRMDQNGRWGILTGFCDDLVIEDNVTSRSSVEHGIYVSNSGDRPVIRRNTSWGNRANGIHMNGDAEQGGDGIISNAVVEANLIYGNGQGGGGSGINMDGVRDSLIRNNLIYASHASGISLYRIDGGGASSGNRVLNNTVLVASDGRWALNIQDGSGGNTVRNNILWNAHGSRGSIDISSNSLPGFDSDYNVVMDRLTTNGGDSVLTLAQWRAQTGQDAHSRVATPAQLFVAPTQDDYHLESASPALEAGETRADVTTDLEGVPRPQGAGTDAGAYERRVAAGDPIFGNGFDLP
;
A
#
# COMPACT_ATOMS: atom_id res chain seq x y z
N MET A 1 47.66 -73.71 12.07
CA MET A 1 47.44 -72.47 12.85
C MET A 1 46.52 -71.60 12.04
N ASP A 2 45.22 -71.76 12.21
CA ASP A 2 44.18 -71.02 11.50
C ASP A 2 43.88 -69.71 12.19
N SER A 3 44.02 -68.63 11.48
CA SER A 3 43.67 -67.26 11.95
C SER A 3 42.33 -66.87 11.32
N THR A 4 41.28 -66.96 12.13
CA THR A 4 39.93 -66.57 11.75
C THR A 4 39.82 -65.03 11.89
N ALA A 5 39.70 -64.31 10.75
CA ALA A 5 39.47 -62.87 10.71
C ALA A 5 37.98 -62.61 10.89
N ILE A 6 37.60 -61.97 12.00
CA ILE A 6 36.24 -61.46 12.25
C ILE A 6 36.05 -60.17 11.50
N LYS A 7 35.18 -60.15 10.49
CA LYS A 7 34.71 -58.93 9.79
C LYS A 7 33.65 -58.25 10.67
N ALA A 8 33.95 -57.08 11.19
CA ALA A 8 32.95 -56.24 11.84
C ALA A 8 32.12 -55.54 10.73
N ILE A 9 30.83 -55.85 10.66
CA ILE A 9 29.87 -55.15 9.80
C ILE A 9 29.39 -53.91 10.60
N GLY A 10 29.89 -52.75 10.18
CA GLY A 10 29.43 -51.46 10.69
C GLY A 10 28.05 -51.11 10.05
N LEU A 11 27.01 -51.13 10.89
CA LEU A 11 25.68 -50.68 10.53
C LEU A 11 25.67 -49.13 10.57
N ALA A 12 25.75 -48.48 9.39
CA ALA A 12 25.59 -47.01 9.31
C ALA A 12 24.08 -46.70 9.45
N LEU A 13 23.67 -46.18 10.60
CA LEU A 13 22.34 -45.64 10.81
C LEU A 13 22.30 -44.29 10.08
N THR A 14 21.71 -44.24 8.89
CA THR A 14 21.31 -42.99 8.25
C THR A 14 20.09 -42.46 8.99
N LEU A 15 20.28 -41.42 9.82
CA LEU A 15 19.17 -40.64 10.36
C LEU A 15 18.51 -39.94 9.16
N ALA A 16 17.40 -40.48 8.69
CA ALA A 16 16.52 -39.75 7.78
C ALA A 16 15.96 -38.56 8.54
N CYS A 17 16.43 -37.36 8.20
CA CYS A 17 15.80 -36.11 8.66
C CYS A 17 14.42 -36.06 8.01
N LEU A 18 13.38 -36.47 8.72
CA LEU A 18 12.00 -36.29 8.29
C LEU A 18 11.76 -34.78 8.23
N PRO A 19 11.18 -34.26 7.13
CA PRO A 19 10.81 -32.86 7.09
C PRO A 19 9.88 -32.56 8.26
N ALA A 20 10.14 -31.47 8.96
CA ALA A 20 9.27 -31.02 10.04
C ALA A 20 7.85 -30.86 9.49
N GLN A 21 6.89 -31.56 10.05
CA GLN A 21 5.51 -31.49 9.63
C GLN A 21 4.94 -30.14 10.07
N ALA A 22 4.31 -29.39 9.15
CA ALA A 22 3.61 -28.15 9.42
C ALA A 22 2.64 -28.32 10.60
N ALA A 23 2.73 -27.47 11.61
CA ALA A 23 1.93 -27.55 12.81
C ALA A 23 1.17 -26.27 13.09
N ILE A 24 -0.03 -26.41 13.68
CA ILE A 24 -0.73 -25.26 14.25
C ILE A 24 -0.29 -25.13 15.70
N ARG A 25 0.27 -23.97 16.05
CA ARG A 25 0.69 -23.59 17.39
C ARG A 25 -0.24 -22.53 17.94
N HIS A 26 -0.63 -22.65 19.18
CA HIS A 26 -1.57 -21.74 19.82
C HIS A 26 -0.90 -20.88 20.86
N VAL A 27 -1.30 -19.60 20.89
CA VAL A 27 -0.86 -18.61 21.88
C VAL A 27 -2.09 -18.01 22.56
N ALA A 28 -2.09 -17.97 23.89
CA ALA A 28 -3.11 -17.33 24.71
C ALA A 28 -2.47 -16.67 25.93
N PRO A 29 -3.02 -15.55 26.45
CA PRO A 29 -2.43 -14.94 27.64
C PRO A 29 -2.63 -15.80 28.90
N PRO A 30 -1.84 -15.60 29.96
CA PRO A 30 -2.10 -16.20 31.25
C PRO A 30 -3.52 -15.87 31.77
N PRO A 31 -4.18 -16.76 32.55
CA PRO A 31 -3.65 -18.04 33.06
C PRO A 31 -3.78 -19.22 32.08
N THR A 32 -4.41 -19.03 30.93
CA THR A 32 -4.63 -20.10 29.92
C THR A 32 -3.32 -20.51 29.26
N GLY A 33 -2.47 -19.56 28.88
CA GLY A 33 -1.19 -19.80 28.23
C GLY A 33 -0.02 -19.88 29.21
N SER A 34 0.96 -20.71 28.86
CA SER A 34 2.25 -20.80 29.56
C SER A 34 3.35 -21.17 28.54
N ASP A 35 4.50 -20.53 28.62
CA ASP A 35 5.63 -20.84 27.74
C ASP A 35 6.31 -22.19 28.05
N SER A 36 5.92 -22.83 29.14
CA SER A 36 6.26 -24.22 29.44
C SER A 36 5.34 -25.25 28.77
N ASN A 37 4.22 -24.79 28.17
CA ASN A 37 3.26 -25.65 27.47
C ASN A 37 3.81 -26.11 26.11
N PRO A 38 3.25 -27.17 25.50
CA PRO A 38 3.66 -27.67 24.19
C PRO A 38 3.18 -26.80 23.00
N GLY A 39 2.35 -25.78 23.22
CA GLY A 39 1.79 -24.92 22.18
C GLY A 39 0.60 -25.53 21.43
N THR A 40 -0.06 -26.51 22.01
CA THR A 40 -1.29 -27.10 21.46
C THR A 40 -2.50 -26.22 21.79
N GLU A 41 -3.65 -26.49 21.15
CA GLU A 41 -4.88 -25.76 21.42
C GLU A 41 -5.32 -25.83 22.88
N ALA A 42 -5.20 -27.00 23.52
CA ALA A 42 -5.55 -27.21 24.92
C ALA A 42 -4.51 -26.65 25.90
N GLN A 43 -3.25 -26.56 25.48
CA GLN A 43 -2.11 -26.09 26.28
C GLN A 43 -1.29 -25.08 25.45
N PRO A 44 -1.79 -23.83 25.23
CA PRO A 44 -1.15 -22.84 24.41
C PRO A 44 0.09 -22.22 25.07
N TRP A 45 1.00 -21.68 24.29
CA TRP A 45 2.06 -20.79 24.77
C TRP A 45 1.48 -19.48 25.32
N ALA A 46 2.27 -18.76 26.12
CA ALA A 46 1.83 -17.50 26.71
C ALA A 46 2.24 -16.29 25.87
N THR A 47 3.40 -16.33 25.21
CA THR A 47 4.00 -15.14 24.59
C THR A 47 4.26 -15.34 23.09
N LEU A 48 4.14 -14.25 22.34
CA LEU A 48 4.50 -14.24 20.93
C LEU A 48 6.02 -14.42 20.72
N GLN A 49 6.85 -13.89 21.64
CA GLN A 49 8.29 -14.04 21.54
C GLN A 49 8.73 -15.50 21.74
N HIS A 50 8.06 -16.24 22.60
CA HIS A 50 8.30 -17.67 22.73
C HIS A 50 7.92 -18.42 21.45
N ALA A 51 6.76 -18.11 20.86
CA ALA A 51 6.33 -18.66 19.58
C ALA A 51 7.34 -18.33 18.46
N ALA A 52 7.80 -17.09 18.37
CA ALA A 52 8.79 -16.64 17.39
C ALA A 52 10.13 -17.40 17.50
N SER A 53 10.53 -17.80 18.71
CA SER A 53 11.76 -18.56 18.95
C SER A 53 11.63 -20.07 18.63
N ARG A 54 10.44 -20.56 18.37
CA ARG A 54 10.12 -22.00 18.20
C ARG A 54 9.53 -22.33 16.83
N VAL A 55 9.07 -21.32 16.11
CA VAL A 55 8.41 -21.50 14.80
C VAL A 55 9.33 -22.18 13.81
N GLN A 56 8.78 -23.07 13.01
CA GLN A 56 9.44 -23.78 11.92
C GLN A 56 8.75 -23.45 10.58
N PRO A 57 9.44 -23.62 9.45
CA PRO A 57 8.81 -23.51 8.14
C PRO A 57 7.54 -24.36 8.03
N GLY A 58 6.45 -23.74 7.55
CA GLY A 58 5.14 -24.36 7.43
C GLY A 58 4.22 -24.20 8.67
N ASP A 59 4.72 -23.71 9.78
CA ASP A 59 3.90 -23.55 10.99
C ASP A 59 2.89 -22.40 10.85
N THR A 60 1.73 -22.61 11.47
CA THR A 60 0.73 -21.55 11.72
C THR A 60 0.68 -21.24 13.21
N ILE A 61 0.95 -20.00 13.59
CA ILE A 61 0.81 -19.49 14.96
C ILE A 61 -0.56 -18.83 15.09
N ARG A 62 -1.48 -19.42 15.83
CA ARG A 62 -2.83 -18.89 16.12
C ARG A 62 -2.87 -18.21 17.47
N VAL A 63 -3.20 -16.92 17.44
CA VAL A 63 -3.19 -16.07 18.63
C VAL A 63 -4.63 -15.80 19.07
N ARG A 64 -4.97 -16.16 20.31
CA ARG A 64 -6.29 -15.91 20.91
C ARG A 64 -6.43 -14.45 21.35
N ASN A 65 -7.66 -14.05 21.68
CA ASN A 65 -7.92 -12.76 22.28
C ASN A 65 -7.04 -12.51 23.50
N GLY A 66 -6.53 -11.29 23.63
CA GLY A 66 -5.73 -10.86 24.76
C GLY A 66 -4.78 -9.73 24.42
N ASN A 67 -4.10 -9.22 25.45
CA ASN A 67 -3.04 -8.24 25.31
C ASN A 67 -1.69 -8.93 25.35
N TYR A 68 -0.82 -8.58 24.41
CA TYR A 68 0.49 -9.20 24.25
C TYR A 68 1.58 -8.13 24.15
N ALA A 69 2.76 -8.46 24.60
CA ALA A 69 3.96 -7.82 24.07
C ALA A 69 4.22 -8.32 22.63
N GLY A 70 4.83 -7.48 21.83
CA GLY A 70 5.23 -7.84 20.49
C GLY A 70 6.31 -8.92 20.44
N ALA A 71 6.73 -9.28 19.21
CA ALA A 71 7.75 -10.29 19.00
C ALA A 71 8.62 -9.98 17.79
N GLN A 72 9.85 -10.49 17.81
CA GLN A 72 10.74 -10.51 16.64
C GLN A 72 10.86 -11.92 16.09
N PHE A 73 10.52 -12.05 14.80
CA PHE A 73 10.67 -13.27 14.01
C PHE A 73 11.90 -13.16 13.11
N THR A 74 12.72 -14.20 13.10
CA THR A 74 13.94 -14.31 12.27
C THR A 74 13.97 -15.60 11.46
N THR A 75 12.97 -16.46 11.63
CA THR A 75 12.83 -17.72 10.89
C THR A 75 12.05 -17.47 9.62
N SER A 76 12.61 -17.84 8.49
CA SER A 76 11.92 -17.80 7.20
C SER A 76 11.11 -19.08 6.96
N GLY A 77 9.97 -18.92 6.29
CA GLY A 77 9.31 -20.01 5.61
C GLY A 77 9.96 -20.33 4.26
N SER A 78 9.20 -20.96 3.39
CA SER A 78 9.53 -21.14 1.97
C SER A 78 8.24 -21.13 1.14
N ALA A 79 8.34 -21.07 -0.16
CA ALA A 79 7.17 -21.11 -1.04
C ALA A 79 6.27 -22.36 -0.80
N ALA A 80 6.87 -23.51 -0.48
CA ALA A 80 6.14 -24.74 -0.16
C ALA A 80 5.70 -24.83 1.31
N GLN A 81 6.33 -24.08 2.22
CA GLN A 81 6.11 -24.13 3.66
C GLN A 81 6.16 -22.70 4.25
N PRO A 82 5.21 -21.82 3.88
CA PRO A 82 5.14 -20.46 4.44
C PRO A 82 4.81 -20.53 5.94
N ILE A 83 5.27 -19.51 6.68
CA ILE A 83 4.91 -19.32 8.08
C ILE A 83 3.73 -18.36 8.17
N VAL A 84 2.74 -18.68 8.99
CA VAL A 84 1.58 -17.82 9.21
C VAL A 84 1.48 -17.45 10.69
N LEU A 85 1.48 -16.14 10.97
CA LEU A 85 1.12 -15.56 12.26
C LEU A 85 -0.26 -14.92 12.12
N GLU A 86 -1.27 -15.49 12.77
CA GLU A 86 -2.66 -15.07 12.59
C GLU A 86 -3.44 -14.95 13.90
N ALA A 87 -4.42 -14.06 13.91
CA ALA A 87 -5.46 -14.13 14.93
C ALA A 87 -6.26 -15.43 14.79
N ALA A 88 -6.62 -16.06 15.91
CA ALA A 88 -7.53 -17.20 15.88
C ALA A 88 -8.90 -16.78 15.29
N PRO A 89 -9.66 -17.68 14.66
CA PRO A 89 -10.96 -17.35 14.10
C PRO A 89 -11.86 -16.61 15.11
N GLY A 90 -12.35 -15.41 14.72
CA GLY A 90 -13.17 -14.54 15.56
C GLY A 90 -12.41 -13.81 16.69
N ALA A 91 -11.09 -13.92 16.75
CA ALA A 91 -10.28 -13.20 17.71
C ALA A 91 -9.74 -11.87 17.15
N SER A 92 -9.39 -10.96 18.06
CA SER A 92 -8.72 -9.67 17.79
C SER A 92 -7.61 -9.46 18.83
N PRO A 93 -6.50 -10.17 18.74
CA PRO A 93 -5.38 -10.01 19.67
C PRO A 93 -4.77 -8.62 19.55
N ALA A 94 -4.45 -7.99 20.69
CA ALA A 94 -3.88 -6.66 20.75
C ALA A 94 -2.40 -6.70 21.17
N ILE A 95 -1.55 -6.08 20.39
CA ILE A 95 -0.14 -5.85 20.74
C ILE A 95 -0.06 -4.51 21.47
N THR A 96 0.13 -4.57 22.79
CA THR A 96 0.06 -3.42 23.70
C THR A 96 1.39 -3.05 24.34
N ALA A 97 2.47 -3.79 24.06
CA ALA A 97 3.84 -3.48 24.44
C ALA A 97 4.80 -3.77 23.27
N ASP A 98 5.92 -3.06 23.23
CA ASP A 98 6.99 -3.29 22.24
C ASP A 98 7.54 -4.71 22.38
N ASN A 99 8.15 -5.23 21.33
CA ASN A 99 8.83 -6.50 21.41
C ASN A 99 10.16 -6.37 22.21
N PRO A 100 10.69 -7.45 22.78
CA PRO A 100 11.87 -7.36 23.68
C PRO A 100 13.18 -7.05 22.94
N ARG A 101 13.20 -6.96 21.62
CA ARG A 101 14.40 -6.76 20.80
C ARG A 101 14.46 -5.40 20.15
N THR A 102 13.32 -4.86 19.71
CA THR A 102 13.20 -3.58 19.01
C THR A 102 11.98 -2.81 19.51
N PRO A 103 11.94 -1.49 19.37
CA PRO A 103 10.80 -0.67 19.82
C PRO A 103 9.59 -0.75 18.87
N ASP A 104 9.33 -1.93 18.30
CA ASP A 104 8.22 -2.21 17.39
C ASP A 104 7.23 -3.20 18.03
N GLY A 105 6.06 -3.31 17.44
CA GLY A 105 5.11 -4.37 17.78
C GLY A 105 5.60 -5.71 17.23
N ILE A 106 5.22 -6.04 16.02
CA ILE A 106 5.69 -7.25 15.32
C ILE A 106 6.85 -6.88 14.40
N ASN A 107 8.00 -7.53 14.58
CA ASN A 107 9.19 -7.33 13.75
C ASN A 107 9.57 -8.61 13.02
N LEU A 108 9.64 -8.53 11.68
CA LEU A 108 10.19 -9.57 10.81
C LEU A 108 11.59 -9.11 10.38
N GLU A 109 12.63 -9.71 10.96
CA GLU A 109 14.03 -9.38 10.71
C GLU A 109 14.68 -10.50 9.90
N GLY A 110 14.89 -10.29 8.61
CA GLY A 110 15.40 -11.32 7.71
C GLY A 110 14.44 -12.50 7.50
N ALA A 111 13.16 -12.36 7.84
CA ALA A 111 12.17 -13.43 7.79
C ALA A 111 11.32 -13.34 6.52
N SER A 112 11.52 -14.27 5.60
CA SER A 112 10.84 -14.37 4.30
C SER A 112 9.72 -15.42 4.31
N TYR A 113 8.84 -15.37 3.31
CA TYR A 113 7.69 -16.28 3.17
C TYR A 113 6.84 -16.33 4.43
N MET A 114 6.46 -15.16 4.91
CA MET A 114 5.73 -15.02 6.16
C MET A 114 4.47 -14.17 5.99
N THR A 115 3.37 -14.59 6.61
CA THR A 115 2.11 -13.84 6.66
C THR A 115 1.83 -13.38 8.09
N VAL A 116 1.46 -12.10 8.26
CA VAL A 116 1.00 -11.51 9.54
C VAL A 116 -0.39 -10.94 9.34
N ARG A 117 -1.40 -11.48 10.05
CA ARG A 117 -2.79 -11.03 9.85
C ARG A 117 -3.67 -11.05 11.10
N GLY A 118 -4.61 -10.09 11.16
CA GLY A 118 -5.68 -10.04 12.15
C GLY A 118 -5.33 -9.41 13.49
N PHE A 119 -4.25 -8.62 13.58
CA PHE A 119 -3.78 -7.99 14.80
C PHE A 119 -4.22 -6.53 14.92
N THR A 120 -4.47 -6.12 16.17
CA THR A 120 -4.51 -4.70 16.54
C THR A 120 -3.18 -4.34 17.21
N VAL A 121 -2.48 -3.31 16.68
CA VAL A 121 -1.13 -2.93 17.15
C VAL A 121 -1.11 -1.43 17.41
N ASN A 122 -1.24 -1.03 18.67
CA ASN A 122 -1.46 0.37 19.02
C ASN A 122 -0.39 0.92 19.97
N GLY A 123 0.05 2.16 19.72
CA GLY A 123 0.91 2.91 20.62
C GLY A 123 2.32 2.33 20.75
N ARG A 124 2.84 1.68 19.71
CA ARG A 124 4.24 1.20 19.71
C ARG A 124 5.20 2.36 19.62
N THR A 125 6.35 2.22 20.25
CA THR A 125 7.36 3.30 20.31
C THR A 125 7.85 3.70 18.92
N ARG A 126 7.94 2.75 17.97
CA ARG A 126 8.38 3.01 16.60
C ARG A 126 7.35 2.53 15.58
N ALA A 127 7.38 1.29 15.15
CA ALA A 127 6.46 0.75 14.15
C ALA A 127 5.43 -0.22 14.75
N GLY A 128 4.21 -0.22 14.21
CA GLY A 128 3.25 -1.25 14.52
C GLY A 128 3.74 -2.61 14.04
N ILE A 129 3.98 -2.73 12.72
CA ILE A 129 4.58 -3.91 12.09
C ILE A 129 5.80 -3.44 11.30
N ARG A 130 6.94 -4.12 11.49
CA ARG A 130 8.18 -3.88 10.75
C ARG A 130 8.61 -5.17 10.04
N ALA A 131 9.00 -5.06 8.77
CA ALA A 131 9.58 -6.16 7.99
C ALA A 131 10.79 -5.64 7.21
N VAL A 132 11.96 -6.23 7.41
CA VAL A 132 13.18 -5.79 6.75
C VAL A 132 14.06 -6.96 6.29
N THR A 133 14.75 -6.74 5.17
CA THR A 133 15.66 -7.72 4.56
C THR A 133 14.92 -9.05 4.32
N CYS A 134 13.79 -8.96 3.63
CA CYS A 134 12.87 -10.08 3.47
C CYS A 134 12.36 -10.18 2.02
N ASP A 135 11.70 -11.28 1.72
CA ASP A 135 10.94 -11.44 0.50
C ASP A 135 9.64 -12.23 0.74
N HIS A 136 8.65 -12.08 -0.16
CA HIS A 136 7.39 -12.82 -0.09
C HIS A 136 6.71 -12.72 1.29
N VAL A 137 6.61 -11.48 1.81
CA VAL A 137 5.92 -11.20 3.07
C VAL A 137 4.54 -10.62 2.79
N THR A 138 3.53 -11.14 3.47
CA THR A 138 2.16 -10.62 3.43
C THR A 138 1.78 -10.03 4.79
N ILE A 139 1.37 -8.75 4.80
CA ILE A 139 0.83 -8.05 5.96
C ILE A 139 -0.62 -7.70 5.63
N SER A 140 -1.60 -8.37 6.26
CA SER A 140 -3.00 -8.22 5.86
C SER A 140 -3.99 -8.18 7.02
N ASN A 141 -5.09 -7.44 6.85
CA ASN A 141 -6.18 -7.39 7.84
C ASN A 141 -5.73 -6.99 9.25
N ASN A 142 -4.72 -6.11 9.38
CA ASN A 142 -4.25 -5.60 10.66
C ASN A 142 -4.73 -4.16 10.87
N ARG A 143 -4.82 -3.74 12.12
CA ARG A 143 -5.12 -2.37 12.50
C ARG A 143 -3.96 -1.79 13.31
N MET A 144 -3.26 -0.80 12.76
CA MET A 144 -2.19 -0.06 13.42
C MET A 144 -2.66 1.36 13.71
N ASP A 145 -2.61 1.76 14.99
CA ASP A 145 -3.10 3.06 15.40
C ASP A 145 -2.18 3.72 16.43
N GLN A 146 -1.95 5.02 16.30
CA GLN A 146 -1.15 5.82 17.24
C GLN A 146 0.27 5.27 17.50
N ASN A 147 0.90 4.63 16.52
CA ASN A 147 2.28 4.20 16.64
C ASN A 147 3.24 5.40 16.52
N GLY A 148 4.43 5.30 17.11
CA GLY A 148 5.36 6.41 17.24
C GLY A 148 5.81 6.99 15.91
N ARG A 149 6.25 6.15 14.96
CA ARG A 149 6.68 6.63 13.65
C ARG A 149 5.82 6.11 12.52
N TRP A 150 5.58 4.78 12.42
CA TRP A 150 4.91 4.14 11.29
C TRP A 150 3.83 3.16 11.75
N GLY A 151 2.75 3.09 10.99
CA GLY A 151 1.84 1.97 11.11
C GLY A 151 2.52 0.69 10.65
N ILE A 152 3.00 0.68 9.39
CA ILE A 152 3.81 -0.39 8.80
C ILE A 152 5.11 0.23 8.26
N LEU A 153 6.25 -0.40 8.55
CA LEU A 153 7.56 -0.12 7.95
C LEU A 153 8.09 -1.37 7.27
N THR A 154 8.49 -1.25 6.01
CA THR A 154 9.27 -2.29 5.33
C THR A 154 10.53 -1.69 4.73
N GLY A 155 11.58 -2.51 4.56
CA GLY A 155 12.83 -2.06 3.94
C GLY A 155 13.64 -3.22 3.39
N PHE A 156 14.19 -3.06 2.17
CA PHE A 156 14.94 -4.10 1.47
C PHE A 156 14.15 -5.41 1.33
N CYS A 157 12.88 -5.31 0.95
CA CYS A 157 12.00 -6.46 0.82
C CYS A 157 11.39 -6.50 -0.57
N ASP A 158 11.54 -7.63 -1.26
CA ASP A 158 10.91 -7.92 -2.54
C ASP A 158 9.57 -8.65 -2.35
N ASP A 159 8.71 -8.57 -3.38
CA ASP A 159 7.45 -9.33 -3.45
C ASP A 159 6.55 -9.18 -2.19
N LEU A 160 6.48 -7.95 -1.66
CA LEU A 160 5.62 -7.62 -0.53
C LEU A 160 4.16 -7.57 -0.94
N VAL A 161 3.26 -8.02 -0.05
CA VAL A 161 1.82 -7.76 -0.15
C VAL A 161 1.35 -7.07 1.15
N ILE A 162 0.91 -5.82 1.04
CA ILE A 162 0.32 -5.04 2.14
C ILE A 162 -1.12 -4.75 1.77
N GLU A 163 -2.08 -5.48 2.38
CA GLU A 163 -3.48 -5.41 1.94
C GLU A 163 -4.49 -5.43 3.09
N ASP A 164 -5.61 -4.76 2.88
CA ASP A 164 -6.73 -4.77 3.81
C ASP A 164 -6.36 -4.31 5.24
N ASN A 165 -5.32 -3.48 5.38
CA ASN A 165 -4.91 -2.94 6.68
C ASN A 165 -5.52 -1.55 6.93
N VAL A 166 -5.63 -1.20 8.21
CA VAL A 166 -5.90 0.17 8.64
C VAL A 166 -4.67 0.72 9.34
N THR A 167 -4.10 1.83 8.84
CA THR A 167 -2.98 2.53 9.44
C THR A 167 -3.38 3.98 9.75
N SER A 168 -3.30 4.37 11.02
CA SER A 168 -3.81 5.67 11.41
C SER A 168 -3.00 6.34 12.51
N ARG A 169 -3.00 7.67 12.49
CA ARG A 169 -2.52 8.57 13.56
C ARG A 169 -1.09 8.28 14.01
N SER A 170 -0.21 7.88 13.11
CA SER A 170 1.24 7.79 13.38
C SER A 170 1.75 9.15 13.82
N SER A 171 2.45 9.20 14.98
CA SER A 171 2.72 10.44 15.69
C SER A 171 3.80 11.30 15.03
N VAL A 172 4.71 10.70 14.26
CA VAL A 172 5.86 11.37 13.65
C VAL A 172 5.85 11.30 12.12
N GLU A 173 5.53 10.14 11.53
CA GLU A 173 5.68 9.94 10.08
C GLU A 173 4.45 9.29 9.43
N HIS A 174 4.59 8.11 8.82
CA HIS A 174 3.70 7.61 7.79
C HIS A 174 2.74 6.51 8.29
N GLY A 175 1.65 6.32 7.55
CA GLY A 175 0.80 5.15 7.72
C GLY A 175 1.51 3.88 7.26
N ILE A 176 1.92 3.85 5.98
CA ILE A 176 2.67 2.75 5.37
C ILE A 176 3.96 3.33 4.78
N TYR A 177 5.09 2.73 5.11
CA TYR A 177 6.40 3.12 4.60
C TYR A 177 7.13 1.91 4.01
N VAL A 178 7.27 1.89 2.68
CA VAL A 178 8.12 0.95 1.95
C VAL A 178 9.42 1.68 1.64
N SER A 179 10.54 1.23 2.20
CA SER A 179 11.77 2.01 2.21
C SER A 179 12.98 1.29 1.60
N ASN A 180 13.97 2.11 1.24
CA ASN A 180 15.33 1.84 0.82
C ASN A 180 15.44 1.24 -0.59
N SER A 181 15.18 -0.01 -0.75
CA SER A 181 15.13 -0.74 -2.01
C SER A 181 14.20 -1.92 -1.85
N GLY A 182 13.76 -2.48 -2.93
CA GLY A 182 12.88 -3.64 -2.95
C GLY A 182 11.85 -3.52 -4.05
N ASP A 183 11.65 -4.60 -4.77
CA ASP A 183 10.85 -4.60 -5.97
C ASP A 183 9.51 -5.31 -5.79
N ARG A 184 8.58 -4.95 -6.67
CA ARG A 184 7.26 -5.59 -6.82
C ARG A 184 6.37 -5.56 -5.56
N PRO A 185 6.40 -4.49 -4.73
CA PRO A 185 5.44 -4.40 -3.64
C PRO A 185 4.02 -4.19 -4.19
N VAL A 186 3.06 -4.90 -3.60
CA VAL A 186 1.62 -4.71 -3.84
C VAL A 186 0.99 -4.10 -2.60
N ILE A 187 0.50 -2.87 -2.71
CA ILE A 187 -0.14 -2.11 -1.62
C ILE A 187 -1.58 -1.85 -2.02
N ARG A 188 -2.53 -2.61 -1.48
CA ARG A 188 -3.91 -2.54 -1.96
C ARG A 188 -4.98 -2.65 -0.88
N ARG A 189 -6.10 -1.99 -1.10
CA ARG A 189 -7.28 -2.00 -0.22
C ARG A 189 -6.97 -1.64 1.24
N ASN A 190 -5.92 -0.84 1.45
CA ASN A 190 -5.62 -0.32 2.76
C ASN A 190 -6.39 0.98 3.02
N THR A 191 -6.71 1.23 4.28
CA THR A 191 -7.17 2.54 4.76
C THR A 191 -6.04 3.20 5.54
N SER A 192 -5.55 4.36 5.06
CA SER A 192 -4.46 5.10 5.71
C SER A 192 -4.87 6.54 5.98
N TRP A 193 -5.05 6.91 7.25
CA TRP A 193 -5.61 8.21 7.58
C TRP A 193 -5.00 8.88 8.82
N GLY A 194 -5.04 10.22 8.83
CA GLY A 194 -4.66 11.03 9.98
C GLY A 194 -3.21 10.87 10.43
N ASN A 195 -2.33 10.33 9.58
CA ASN A 195 -0.91 10.19 9.87
C ASN A 195 -0.22 11.55 9.75
N ARG A 196 0.78 11.79 10.59
CA ARG A 196 1.45 13.10 10.64
C ARG A 196 2.10 13.51 9.33
N ALA A 197 2.66 12.55 8.59
CA ALA A 197 3.22 12.77 7.26
C ALA A 197 2.41 12.00 6.18
N ASN A 198 3.01 11.10 5.44
CA ASN A 198 2.36 10.45 4.30
C ASN A 198 1.33 9.39 4.69
N GLY A 199 0.31 9.21 3.87
CA GLY A 199 -0.54 8.02 3.91
C GLY A 199 0.24 6.78 3.54
N ILE A 200 0.81 6.77 2.32
CA ILE A 200 1.72 5.75 1.81
C ILE A 200 3.00 6.46 1.32
N HIS A 201 4.15 6.00 1.76
CA HIS A 201 5.44 6.47 1.30
C HIS A 201 6.26 5.31 0.74
N MET A 202 6.72 5.44 -0.48
CA MET A 202 7.73 4.59 -1.10
C MET A 202 9.00 5.43 -1.29
N ASN A 203 10.12 5.02 -0.68
CA ASN A 203 11.36 5.78 -0.70
C ASN A 203 12.56 4.87 -0.99
N GLY A 204 13.17 5.04 -2.14
CA GLY A 204 14.26 4.22 -2.65
C GLY A 204 15.59 4.36 -1.90
N ASP A 205 15.86 5.39 -1.19
CA ASP A 205 17.04 5.75 -0.39
C ASP A 205 18.36 5.02 -0.71
N ALA A 206 19.14 5.60 -1.64
CA ALA A 206 20.41 5.02 -2.06
C ALA A 206 21.51 5.05 -0.98
N GLU A 207 21.40 5.92 0.03
CA GLU A 207 22.39 6.04 1.11
C GLU A 207 22.30 4.89 2.11
N GLN A 208 21.16 4.19 2.16
CA GLN A 208 20.97 3.03 3.03
C GLN A 208 21.49 1.72 2.42
N GLY A 209 21.92 1.75 1.16
CA GLY A 209 22.37 0.57 0.42
C GLY A 209 21.34 0.06 -0.58
N GLY A 210 21.70 -1.00 -1.33
CA GLY A 210 20.94 -1.44 -2.48
C GLY A 210 21.15 -0.50 -3.68
N ASP A 211 20.22 -0.49 -4.62
CA ASP A 211 20.26 0.43 -5.76
C ASP A 211 19.49 1.75 -5.48
N GLY A 212 18.80 1.82 -4.33
CA GLY A 212 17.99 2.96 -3.96
C GLY A 212 16.75 3.14 -4.84
N ILE A 213 16.26 2.07 -5.45
CA ILE A 213 15.09 2.09 -6.33
C ILE A 213 14.03 1.12 -5.80
N ILE A 214 12.78 1.51 -5.94
CA ILE A 214 11.62 0.62 -5.79
C ILE A 214 10.95 0.52 -7.16
N SER A 215 10.89 -0.67 -7.75
CA SER A 215 10.32 -0.84 -9.08
C SER A 215 9.18 -1.84 -9.15
N ASN A 216 8.35 -1.68 -10.18
CA ASN A 216 7.21 -2.55 -10.45
C ASN A 216 6.20 -2.65 -9.29
N ALA A 217 6.04 -1.59 -8.52
CA ALA A 217 5.04 -1.50 -7.46
C ALA A 217 3.62 -1.44 -8.05
N VAL A 218 2.65 -2.01 -7.32
CA VAL A 218 1.22 -1.82 -7.57
C VAL A 218 0.59 -1.19 -6.33
N VAL A 219 0.09 0.04 -6.47
CA VAL A 219 -0.63 0.78 -5.41
C VAL A 219 -2.06 0.99 -5.87
N GLU A 220 -2.99 0.18 -5.36
CA GLU A 220 -4.34 0.15 -5.91
C GLU A 220 -5.45 0.06 -4.87
N ALA A 221 -6.58 0.66 -5.18
CA ALA A 221 -7.81 0.54 -4.40
C ALA A 221 -7.62 0.89 -2.91
N ASN A 222 -6.72 1.85 -2.59
CA ASN A 222 -6.53 2.31 -1.22
C ASN A 222 -7.43 3.52 -0.93
N LEU A 223 -7.90 3.62 0.31
CA LEU A 223 -8.60 4.78 0.87
C LEU A 223 -7.62 5.57 1.75
N ILE A 224 -7.27 6.79 1.33
CA ILE A 224 -6.19 7.59 1.94
C ILE A 224 -6.72 8.99 2.25
N TYR A 225 -6.78 9.38 3.54
CA TYR A 225 -7.35 10.69 3.86
C TYR A 225 -6.78 11.35 5.11
N GLY A 226 -6.84 12.69 5.15
CA GLY A 226 -6.46 13.49 6.31
C GLY A 226 -5.00 13.33 6.73
N ASN A 227 -4.10 12.92 5.84
CA ASN A 227 -2.67 12.77 6.12
C ASN A 227 -1.90 14.07 5.87
N GLY A 228 -0.69 14.21 6.44
CA GLY A 228 0.21 15.34 6.16
C GLY A 228 0.04 16.54 7.07
N GLN A 229 -0.66 16.44 8.20
CA GLN A 229 -0.88 17.54 9.15
C GLN A 229 0.41 18.09 9.79
N GLY A 230 1.53 17.38 9.66
CA GLY A 230 2.85 17.84 10.12
C GLY A 230 3.53 18.87 9.22
N GLY A 231 2.87 19.36 8.18
CA GLY A 231 3.40 20.33 7.23
C GLY A 231 4.23 19.72 6.08
N GLY A 232 4.26 18.42 5.96
CA GLY A 232 4.92 17.68 4.88
C GLY A 232 4.30 16.31 4.67
N GLY A 233 4.53 15.73 3.50
CA GLY A 233 3.99 14.44 3.12
C GLY A 233 2.99 14.54 1.98
N SER A 234 2.44 13.41 1.59
CA SER A 234 1.44 13.31 0.53
C SER A 234 0.45 12.19 0.87
N GLY A 235 -0.65 12.10 0.16
CA GLY A 235 -1.48 10.89 0.20
C GLY A 235 -0.64 9.69 -0.19
N ILE A 236 -0.05 9.73 -1.40
CA ILE A 236 0.96 8.77 -1.89
C ILE A 236 2.22 9.54 -2.25
N ASN A 237 3.36 9.15 -1.70
CA ASN A 237 4.65 9.80 -1.88
C ASN A 237 5.66 8.80 -2.46
N MET A 238 6.31 9.18 -3.58
CA MET A 238 7.18 8.29 -4.35
C MET A 238 8.53 8.98 -4.60
N ASP A 239 9.60 8.49 -3.96
CA ASP A 239 10.98 8.90 -4.15
C ASP A 239 11.80 7.71 -4.69
N GLY A 240 12.37 7.84 -5.87
CA GLY A 240 13.11 6.75 -6.50
C GLY A 240 12.24 5.54 -6.89
N VAL A 241 10.98 5.77 -7.32
CA VAL A 241 10.03 4.71 -7.69
C VAL A 241 9.88 4.64 -9.19
N ARG A 242 10.01 3.46 -9.78
CA ARG A 242 10.00 3.27 -11.24
C ARG A 242 9.03 2.21 -11.71
N ASP A 243 8.57 2.37 -12.95
CA ASP A 243 7.82 1.38 -13.71
C ASP A 243 6.60 0.80 -12.95
N SER A 244 5.99 1.64 -12.10
CA SER A 244 4.98 1.26 -11.13
C SER A 244 3.58 1.71 -11.55
N LEU A 245 2.56 1.03 -11.01
CA LEU A 245 1.16 1.28 -11.32
C LEU A 245 0.42 1.79 -10.08
N ILE A 246 -0.11 3.01 -10.17
CA ILE A 246 -0.88 3.68 -9.12
C ILE A 246 -2.29 3.89 -9.67
N ARG A 247 -3.26 3.07 -9.22
CA ARG A 247 -4.60 3.09 -9.81
C ARG A 247 -5.74 2.94 -8.80
N ASN A 248 -6.89 3.50 -9.18
CA ASN A 248 -8.14 3.34 -8.41
C ASN A 248 -8.00 3.72 -6.92
N ASN A 249 -7.09 4.62 -6.55
CA ASN A 249 -7.01 5.09 -5.17
C ASN A 249 -7.94 6.29 -4.97
N LEU A 250 -8.62 6.32 -3.83
CA LEU A 250 -9.33 7.49 -3.36
C LEU A 250 -8.49 8.22 -2.32
N ILE A 251 -8.07 9.44 -2.65
CA ILE A 251 -7.20 10.28 -1.83
C ILE A 251 -7.92 11.60 -1.57
N TYR A 252 -8.21 11.92 -0.30
CA TYR A 252 -8.86 13.20 0.00
C TYR A 252 -8.38 13.83 1.29
N ALA A 253 -8.62 15.12 1.43
CA ALA A 253 -8.23 15.92 2.59
C ALA A 253 -6.75 15.76 2.99
N SER A 254 -5.84 15.52 2.02
CA SER A 254 -4.40 15.54 2.27
C SER A 254 -3.92 16.97 2.50
N HIS A 255 -3.13 17.19 3.56
CA HIS A 255 -2.60 18.51 3.98
C HIS A 255 -1.27 18.87 3.29
N ALA A 256 -0.78 18.04 2.39
CA ALA A 256 0.35 18.33 1.51
C ALA A 256 -0.05 18.02 0.07
N SER A 257 0.66 17.18 -0.68
CA SER A 257 0.21 16.81 -2.03
C SER A 257 -0.74 15.60 -2.01
N GLY A 258 -1.47 15.39 -3.07
CA GLY A 258 -2.22 14.16 -3.26
C GLY A 258 -1.29 13.01 -3.60
N ILE A 259 -0.68 13.04 -4.80
CA ILE A 259 0.35 12.10 -5.25
C ILE A 259 1.60 12.89 -5.60
N SER A 260 2.79 12.45 -5.15
CA SER A 260 4.08 13.06 -5.48
C SER A 260 5.04 12.04 -6.07
N LEU A 261 5.68 12.39 -7.18
CA LEU A 261 6.75 11.66 -7.85
C LEU A 261 7.98 12.57 -7.94
N TYR A 262 9.06 12.21 -7.29
CA TYR A 262 10.24 13.06 -7.22
C TYR A 262 11.50 12.25 -6.92
N ARG A 263 12.64 12.94 -6.71
CA ARG A 263 13.90 12.36 -6.30
C ARG A 263 14.58 13.25 -5.26
N ILE A 264 14.71 12.75 -4.04
CA ILE A 264 15.55 13.34 -3.00
C ILE A 264 16.57 12.30 -2.52
N ASP A 265 16.10 11.19 -1.94
CA ASP A 265 16.94 10.12 -1.40
C ASP A 265 17.14 8.97 -2.41
N GLY A 266 16.22 8.83 -3.36
CA GLY A 266 16.20 7.75 -4.34
C GLY A 266 17.47 7.66 -5.19
N GLY A 267 17.90 6.44 -5.55
CA GLY A 267 18.99 6.17 -6.47
C GLY A 267 18.76 6.66 -7.88
N GLY A 268 17.53 7.07 -8.20
CA GLY A 268 17.14 7.68 -9.46
C GLY A 268 15.77 8.32 -9.37
N ALA A 269 15.39 9.05 -10.43
CA ALA A 269 14.11 9.73 -10.49
C ALA A 269 12.92 8.76 -10.51
N SER A 270 11.76 9.22 -10.02
CA SER A 270 10.49 8.47 -10.07
C SER A 270 9.88 8.53 -11.47
N SER A 271 10.26 7.59 -12.33
CA SER A 271 9.98 7.62 -13.77
C SER A 271 9.35 6.34 -14.30
N GLY A 272 8.68 6.44 -15.45
CA GLY A 272 8.00 5.30 -16.08
C GLY A 272 6.74 4.84 -15.35
N ASN A 273 6.25 5.60 -14.37
CA ASN A 273 5.09 5.22 -13.58
C ASN A 273 3.79 5.54 -14.31
N ARG A 274 2.75 4.80 -14.00
CA ARG A 274 1.40 4.97 -14.52
C ARG A 274 0.43 5.34 -13.39
N VAL A 275 -0.10 6.56 -13.43
CA VAL A 275 -1.07 7.11 -12.48
C VAL A 275 -2.44 7.12 -13.16
N LEU A 276 -3.28 6.14 -12.87
CA LEU A 276 -4.47 5.82 -13.66
C LEU A 276 -5.73 5.75 -12.79
N ASN A 277 -6.81 6.38 -13.22
CA ASN A 277 -8.12 6.25 -12.57
C ASN A 277 -8.10 6.51 -11.04
N ASN A 278 -7.28 7.46 -10.56
CA ASN A 278 -7.33 7.86 -9.15
C ASN A 278 -8.27 9.06 -8.98
N THR A 279 -8.90 9.17 -7.83
CA THR A 279 -9.62 10.36 -7.39
C THR A 279 -8.84 11.04 -6.27
N VAL A 280 -8.40 12.27 -6.52
CA VAL A 280 -7.51 13.02 -5.63
C VAL A 280 -8.10 14.40 -5.34
N LEU A 281 -8.44 14.66 -4.06
CA LEU A 281 -8.94 15.94 -3.58
C LEU A 281 -8.08 16.44 -2.41
N VAL A 282 -7.24 17.44 -2.64
CA VAL A 282 -6.31 17.99 -1.66
C VAL A 282 -7.00 19.07 -0.81
N ALA A 283 -6.67 19.15 0.47
CA ALA A 283 -7.18 20.15 1.41
C ALA A 283 -6.74 21.58 1.06
N SER A 284 -7.38 22.58 1.67
CA SER A 284 -7.13 24.01 1.36
C SER A 284 -5.75 24.52 1.77
N ASP A 285 -5.03 23.81 2.62
CA ASP A 285 -3.65 24.06 3.04
C ASP A 285 -2.63 23.18 2.32
N GLY A 286 -3.10 22.30 1.43
CA GLY A 286 -2.26 21.37 0.69
C GLY A 286 -1.46 21.99 -0.44
N ARG A 287 -0.70 21.15 -1.16
CA ARG A 287 0.13 21.58 -2.29
C ARG A 287 -0.61 21.34 -3.62
N TRP A 288 -0.20 20.37 -4.41
CA TRP A 288 -0.79 20.02 -5.68
C TRP A 288 -1.49 18.66 -5.61
N ALA A 289 -2.55 18.45 -6.39
CA ALA A 289 -3.18 17.14 -6.42
C ALA A 289 -2.21 16.08 -6.98
N LEU A 290 -1.48 16.44 -8.04
CA LEU A 290 -0.36 15.65 -8.56
C LEU A 290 0.88 16.55 -8.67
N ASN A 291 2.01 16.10 -8.12
CA ASN A 291 3.28 16.82 -8.09
C ASN A 291 4.38 15.92 -8.67
N ILE A 292 5.04 16.36 -9.78
CA ILE A 292 6.09 15.58 -10.48
C ILE A 292 7.33 16.46 -10.60
N GLN A 293 8.42 16.08 -9.90
CA GLN A 293 9.61 16.93 -9.78
C GLN A 293 10.91 16.16 -10.04
N ASP A 294 12.01 16.88 -10.05
CA ASP A 294 13.38 16.37 -9.99
C ASP A 294 13.77 15.41 -11.12
N GLY A 295 13.32 15.72 -12.35
CA GLY A 295 13.62 14.90 -13.52
C GLY A 295 12.85 13.60 -13.59
N SER A 296 11.73 13.49 -12.86
CA SER A 296 10.84 12.32 -12.87
C SER A 296 10.01 12.27 -14.16
N GLY A 297 10.66 11.98 -15.28
CA GLY A 297 10.07 11.95 -16.63
C GLY A 297 9.45 10.60 -17.00
N GLY A 298 8.84 10.53 -18.20
CA GLY A 298 8.27 9.30 -18.76
C GLY A 298 7.05 8.74 -18.01
N ASN A 299 6.41 9.55 -17.15
CA ASN A 299 5.24 9.12 -16.41
C ASN A 299 3.95 9.29 -17.24
N THR A 300 3.02 8.35 -17.12
CA THR A 300 1.69 8.37 -17.74
C THR A 300 0.64 8.76 -16.70
N VAL A 301 -0.21 9.75 -17.00
CA VAL A 301 -1.25 10.26 -16.09
C VAL A 301 -2.58 10.32 -16.84
N ARG A 302 -3.43 9.32 -16.64
CA ARG A 302 -4.67 9.21 -17.42
C ARG A 302 -5.89 8.84 -16.58
N ASN A 303 -7.05 9.33 -17.00
CA ASN A 303 -8.34 9.01 -16.41
C ASN A 303 -8.48 9.41 -14.92
N ASN A 304 -7.68 10.33 -14.40
CA ASN A 304 -7.76 10.71 -13.00
C ASN A 304 -8.77 11.86 -12.80
N ILE A 305 -9.28 11.99 -11.59
CA ILE A 305 -9.91 13.20 -11.09
C ILE A 305 -8.91 13.88 -10.15
N LEU A 306 -8.45 15.07 -10.50
CA LEU A 306 -7.40 15.81 -9.77
C LEU A 306 -7.92 17.18 -9.37
N TRP A 307 -8.22 17.38 -8.09
CA TRP A 307 -8.77 18.62 -7.58
C TRP A 307 -8.04 19.09 -6.31
N ASN A 308 -8.09 20.39 -6.05
CA ASN A 308 -7.39 21.01 -4.92
C ASN A 308 -8.21 22.16 -4.33
N ALA A 309 -8.44 22.15 -3.04
CA ALA A 309 -9.17 23.21 -2.35
C ALA A 309 -8.31 24.47 -2.10
N HIS A 310 -6.99 24.45 -2.33
CA HIS A 310 -6.11 25.57 -2.09
C HIS A 310 -6.45 26.77 -3.01
N GLY A 311 -6.32 27.97 -2.48
CA GLY A 311 -6.73 29.22 -3.17
C GLY A 311 -5.94 29.53 -4.44
N SER A 312 -4.66 29.09 -4.57
CA SER A 312 -3.79 29.37 -5.72
C SER A 312 -3.20 28.14 -6.39
N ARG A 313 -3.17 26.97 -5.73
CA ARG A 313 -2.64 25.73 -6.30
C ARG A 313 -3.73 24.93 -6.99
N GLY A 314 -3.38 23.90 -7.77
CA GLY A 314 -4.32 23.19 -8.61
C GLY A 314 -4.03 21.70 -8.78
N SER A 315 -4.33 21.21 -9.98
CA SER A 315 -4.33 19.80 -10.29
C SER A 315 -2.94 19.21 -10.48
N ILE A 316 -2.13 19.80 -11.38
CA ILE A 316 -0.82 19.25 -11.76
C ILE A 316 0.25 20.33 -11.63
N ASP A 317 1.32 20.00 -10.93
CA ASP A 317 2.60 20.68 -10.96
C ASP A 317 3.67 19.70 -11.47
N ILE A 318 4.29 20.02 -12.59
CA ILE A 318 5.39 19.23 -13.17
C ILE A 318 6.57 20.14 -13.48
N SER A 319 7.76 19.82 -12.97
CA SER A 319 8.95 20.58 -13.31
C SER A 319 9.34 20.41 -14.77
N SER A 320 9.96 21.43 -15.36
CA SER A 320 10.34 21.42 -16.79
C SER A 320 11.26 20.26 -17.16
N ASN A 321 12.13 19.83 -16.25
CA ASN A 321 13.01 18.68 -16.44
C ASN A 321 12.31 17.32 -16.27
N SER A 322 11.06 17.31 -15.80
CA SER A 322 10.22 16.11 -15.69
C SER A 322 9.25 15.95 -16.87
N LEU A 323 9.11 16.97 -17.74
CA LEU A 323 8.26 16.92 -18.95
C LEU A 323 8.70 15.90 -20.03
N PRO A 324 10.00 15.58 -20.22
CA PRO A 324 10.37 14.61 -21.24
C PRO A 324 9.67 13.27 -21.07
N GLY A 325 8.93 12.84 -22.10
CA GLY A 325 8.16 11.59 -22.09
C GLY A 325 6.91 11.58 -21.19
N PHE A 326 6.54 12.72 -20.62
CA PHE A 326 5.28 12.85 -19.88
C PHE A 326 4.09 12.68 -20.82
N ASP A 327 3.12 11.84 -20.43
CA ASP A 327 1.93 11.52 -21.21
C ASP A 327 0.70 11.68 -20.32
N SER A 328 -0.06 12.75 -20.54
CA SER A 328 -1.25 13.09 -19.75
C SER A 328 -2.45 13.35 -20.64
N ASP A 329 -3.56 12.64 -20.36
CA ASP A 329 -4.82 12.86 -21.06
C ASP A 329 -6.01 12.21 -20.33
N TYR A 330 -7.24 12.54 -20.77
CA TYR A 330 -8.51 12.02 -20.25
C TYR A 330 -8.71 12.25 -18.74
N ASN A 331 -8.06 13.26 -18.16
CA ASN A 331 -8.21 13.60 -16.76
C ASN A 331 -9.38 14.61 -16.57
N VAL A 332 -9.98 14.58 -15.40
CA VAL A 332 -10.85 15.66 -14.94
C VAL A 332 -10.08 16.48 -13.93
N VAL A 333 -9.88 17.76 -14.27
CA VAL A 333 -8.98 18.66 -13.54
C VAL A 333 -9.70 19.92 -13.09
N MET A 334 -9.14 20.64 -12.13
CA MET A 334 -9.48 22.04 -11.96
C MET A 334 -8.67 22.88 -12.95
N ASP A 335 -9.15 24.07 -13.30
CA ASP A 335 -8.54 24.94 -14.31
C ASP A 335 -7.29 25.67 -13.77
N ARG A 336 -6.36 24.90 -13.15
CA ARG A 336 -5.09 25.37 -12.60
C ARG A 336 -4.03 24.27 -12.70
N LEU A 337 -3.05 24.48 -13.56
CA LEU A 337 -1.90 23.61 -13.79
C LEU A 337 -0.62 24.45 -13.86
N THR A 338 0.56 23.85 -13.68
CA THR A 338 1.82 24.60 -13.77
C THR A 338 3.00 23.70 -14.18
N THR A 339 4.04 24.33 -14.74
CA THR A 339 5.31 23.68 -15.09
C THR A 339 6.50 24.25 -14.31
N ASN A 340 6.25 25.08 -13.29
CA ASN A 340 7.28 25.83 -12.58
C ASN A 340 6.96 26.10 -11.10
N GLY A 341 6.36 25.15 -10.41
CA GLY A 341 6.10 25.24 -8.97
C GLY A 341 4.97 26.20 -8.57
N GLY A 342 4.23 26.71 -9.54
CA GLY A 342 3.14 27.68 -9.31
C GLY A 342 3.55 29.15 -9.51
N ASP A 343 4.76 29.44 -9.97
CA ASP A 343 5.17 30.81 -10.36
C ASP A 343 4.28 31.33 -11.50
N SER A 344 3.83 30.45 -12.37
CA SER A 344 2.84 30.71 -13.40
C SER A 344 1.78 29.63 -13.40
N VAL A 345 0.55 30.01 -13.11
CA VAL A 345 -0.59 29.08 -13.14
C VAL A 345 -1.29 29.20 -14.49
N LEU A 346 -1.48 28.08 -15.14
CA LEU A 346 -2.07 27.94 -16.48
C LEU A 346 -3.51 27.43 -16.36
N THR A 347 -4.40 27.97 -17.19
CA THR A 347 -5.67 27.28 -17.49
C THR A 347 -5.41 26.01 -18.28
N LEU A 348 -6.35 25.09 -18.35
CA LEU A 348 -6.25 23.86 -19.15
C LEU A 348 -5.99 24.19 -20.63
N ALA A 349 -6.58 25.26 -21.15
CA ALA A 349 -6.35 25.71 -22.53
C ALA A 349 -4.90 26.19 -22.76
N GLN A 350 -4.34 26.96 -21.82
CA GLN A 350 -2.94 27.41 -21.88
C GLN A 350 -1.97 26.24 -21.68
N TRP A 351 -2.29 25.31 -20.79
CA TRP A 351 -1.55 24.07 -20.56
C TRP A 351 -1.44 23.24 -21.84
N ARG A 352 -2.56 23.01 -22.53
CA ARG A 352 -2.58 22.31 -23.83
C ARG A 352 -1.70 23.00 -24.87
N ALA A 353 -1.81 24.31 -24.95
CA ALA A 353 -1.01 25.10 -25.91
C ALA A 353 0.50 25.04 -25.62
N GLN A 354 0.88 25.00 -24.34
CA GLN A 354 2.27 24.99 -23.91
C GLN A 354 2.90 23.61 -23.94
N THR A 355 2.17 22.57 -23.52
CA THR A 355 2.72 21.22 -23.29
C THR A 355 2.32 20.21 -24.34
N GLY A 356 1.25 20.45 -25.08
CA GLY A 356 0.62 19.46 -25.97
C GLY A 356 -0.13 18.35 -25.26
N GLN A 357 -0.26 18.42 -23.93
CA GLN A 357 -0.89 17.39 -23.12
C GLN A 357 -2.39 17.67 -22.88
N ASP A 358 -3.12 16.66 -22.35
CA ASP A 358 -4.50 16.77 -21.86
C ASP A 358 -5.51 17.22 -22.94
N ALA A 359 -5.36 16.74 -24.18
CA ALA A 359 -6.22 17.09 -25.31
C ALA A 359 -7.69 16.78 -25.04
N HIS A 360 -8.00 15.65 -24.37
CA HIS A 360 -9.35 15.19 -24.06
C HIS A 360 -9.75 15.42 -22.59
N SER A 361 -8.86 15.95 -21.75
CA SER A 361 -9.13 16.27 -20.36
C SER A 361 -10.19 17.36 -20.20
N ARG A 362 -10.89 17.39 -19.07
CA ARG A 362 -12.03 18.29 -18.83
C ARG A 362 -11.84 19.05 -17.52
N VAL A 363 -12.46 20.23 -17.43
CA VAL A 363 -12.52 21.01 -16.20
C VAL A 363 -13.85 20.72 -15.50
N ALA A 364 -13.81 20.38 -14.19
CA ALA A 364 -15.00 20.24 -13.39
C ALA A 364 -14.72 20.55 -11.90
N THR A 365 -15.79 20.81 -11.15
CA THR A 365 -15.75 21.05 -9.71
C THR A 365 -16.28 19.80 -8.96
N PRO A 366 -15.91 19.61 -7.67
CA PRO A 366 -16.44 18.49 -6.88
C PRO A 366 -17.98 18.42 -6.83
N ALA A 367 -18.64 19.57 -6.78
CA ALA A 367 -20.11 19.65 -6.79
C ALA A 367 -20.76 19.18 -8.09
N GLN A 368 -20.02 19.21 -9.21
CA GLN A 368 -20.48 18.67 -10.50
C GLN A 368 -20.16 17.19 -10.65
N LEU A 369 -19.16 16.71 -9.91
CA LEU A 369 -18.63 15.36 -10.07
C LEU A 369 -19.31 14.33 -9.16
N PHE A 370 -19.55 14.68 -7.89
CA PHE A 370 -19.80 13.71 -6.84
C PHE A 370 -21.15 13.87 -6.18
N VAL A 371 -21.68 12.77 -5.68
CA VAL A 371 -23.00 12.69 -5.00
C VAL A 371 -23.07 13.58 -3.77
N ALA A 372 -22.09 13.46 -2.85
CA ALA A 372 -22.08 14.26 -1.63
C ALA A 372 -20.64 14.53 -1.13
N PRO A 373 -19.84 15.33 -1.86
CA PRO A 373 -18.41 15.52 -1.54
C PRO A 373 -18.14 16.20 -0.19
N THR A 374 -19.14 16.88 0.39
CA THR A 374 -19.05 17.46 1.75
C THR A 374 -19.31 16.44 2.86
N GLN A 375 -19.72 15.23 2.51
CA GLN A 375 -19.92 14.09 3.40
C GLN A 375 -18.97 12.93 3.06
N ASP A 376 -17.91 13.23 2.33
CA ASP A 376 -16.90 12.27 1.86
C ASP A 376 -17.45 11.16 0.94
N ASP A 377 -18.63 11.40 0.32
CA ASP A 377 -19.17 10.52 -0.72
C ASP A 377 -18.71 11.00 -2.10
N TYR A 378 -17.73 10.31 -2.64
CA TYR A 378 -17.10 10.60 -3.93
C TYR A 378 -17.55 9.68 -5.06
N HIS A 379 -18.69 9.00 -4.91
CA HIS A 379 -19.35 8.33 -6.04
C HIS A 379 -19.80 9.35 -7.07
N LEU A 380 -19.78 8.96 -8.35
CA LEU A 380 -20.11 9.87 -9.43
C LEU A 380 -21.61 10.17 -9.49
N GLU A 381 -21.94 11.46 -9.59
CA GLU A 381 -23.29 11.94 -9.81
C GLU A 381 -23.83 11.47 -11.17
N SER A 382 -25.13 11.34 -11.31
CA SER A 382 -25.78 10.86 -12.53
C SER A 382 -25.51 11.71 -13.79
N ALA A 383 -25.21 12.98 -13.61
CA ALA A 383 -24.83 13.93 -14.66
C ALA A 383 -23.34 14.34 -14.57
N SER A 384 -22.53 13.56 -13.88
CA SER A 384 -21.10 13.87 -13.66
C SER A 384 -20.35 14.05 -14.98
N PRO A 385 -19.56 15.12 -15.15
CA PRO A 385 -18.64 15.27 -16.29
C PRO A 385 -17.56 14.17 -16.36
N ALA A 386 -17.39 13.37 -15.32
CA ALA A 386 -16.43 12.25 -15.30
C ALA A 386 -16.98 10.98 -15.96
N LEU A 387 -18.31 10.90 -16.18
CA LEU A 387 -18.92 9.75 -16.85
C LEU A 387 -18.44 9.62 -18.29
N GLU A 388 -18.00 8.41 -18.66
CA GLU A 388 -17.49 8.08 -19.99
C GLU A 388 -16.40 9.05 -20.48
N ALA A 389 -15.70 9.70 -19.53
CA ALA A 389 -14.66 10.68 -19.82
C ALA A 389 -13.28 10.06 -19.94
N GLY A 390 -13.11 8.83 -19.52
CA GLY A 390 -11.84 8.10 -19.54
C GLY A 390 -11.63 7.29 -20.82
N GLU A 391 -10.38 6.96 -21.06
CA GLU A 391 -9.96 6.01 -22.08
C GLU A 391 -10.08 4.58 -21.51
N THR A 392 -10.64 3.64 -22.26
CA THR A 392 -10.68 2.23 -21.85
C THR A 392 -9.28 1.62 -21.89
N ARG A 393 -8.85 1.02 -20.79
CA ARG A 393 -7.49 0.50 -20.59
C ARG A 393 -7.49 -0.94 -20.10
N ALA A 394 -6.66 -1.78 -20.70
CA ALA A 394 -6.51 -3.18 -20.30
C ALA A 394 -5.87 -3.36 -18.90
N ASP A 395 -5.16 -2.35 -18.42
CA ASP A 395 -4.51 -2.35 -17.12
C ASP A 395 -5.39 -1.78 -15.99
N VAL A 396 -6.67 -1.39 -16.28
CA VAL A 396 -7.65 -0.94 -15.27
C VAL A 396 -9.03 -1.52 -15.63
N THR A 397 -9.29 -2.73 -15.23
CA THR A 397 -10.50 -3.49 -15.60
C THR A 397 -11.63 -3.42 -14.57
N THR A 398 -11.36 -2.92 -13.39
CA THR A 398 -12.34 -2.70 -12.32
C THR A 398 -12.08 -1.35 -11.67
N ASP A 399 -13.05 -0.85 -10.92
CA ASP A 399 -12.93 0.35 -10.09
C ASP A 399 -12.45 0.03 -8.65
N LEU A 400 -12.48 1.04 -7.76
CA LEU A 400 -12.13 0.92 -6.34
C LEU A 400 -12.96 -0.13 -5.59
N GLU A 401 -14.22 -0.30 -5.95
CA GLU A 401 -15.14 -1.25 -5.33
C GLU A 401 -15.24 -2.59 -6.06
N GLY A 402 -14.44 -2.79 -7.10
CA GLY A 402 -14.46 -4.00 -7.92
C GLY A 402 -15.53 -4.00 -9.01
N VAL A 403 -16.19 -2.85 -9.30
CA VAL A 403 -17.12 -2.72 -10.41
C VAL A 403 -16.36 -2.83 -11.73
N PRO A 404 -16.74 -3.72 -12.65
CA PRO A 404 -16.09 -3.85 -13.95
C PRO A 404 -16.13 -2.53 -14.76
N ARG A 405 -15.06 -2.23 -15.49
CA ARG A 405 -14.97 -1.08 -16.41
C ARG A 405 -14.92 -1.53 -17.87
N PRO A 406 -15.63 -0.91 -18.79
CA PRO A 406 -16.64 0.12 -18.57
C PRO A 406 -18.00 -0.46 -18.16
N GLN A 407 -18.90 0.35 -17.56
CA GLN A 407 -20.32 0.03 -17.37
C GLN A 407 -21.21 0.66 -18.45
N GLY A 408 -20.69 1.66 -19.18
CA GLY A 408 -21.36 2.39 -20.23
C GLY A 408 -20.68 2.26 -21.59
N ALA A 409 -20.83 3.29 -22.43
CA ALA A 409 -20.14 3.39 -23.73
C ALA A 409 -18.64 3.65 -23.57
N GLY A 410 -18.20 4.17 -22.41
CA GLY A 410 -16.81 4.46 -22.09
C GLY A 410 -16.52 4.26 -20.59
N THR A 411 -15.25 4.25 -20.25
CA THR A 411 -14.78 4.19 -18.86
C THR A 411 -14.97 5.54 -18.17
N ASP A 412 -15.38 5.55 -16.93
CA ASP A 412 -15.46 6.76 -16.12
C ASP A 412 -14.07 7.20 -15.66
N ALA A 413 -13.85 8.51 -15.56
CA ALA A 413 -12.64 9.04 -14.93
C ALA A 413 -12.74 8.96 -13.40
N GLY A 414 -11.58 8.76 -12.75
CA GLY A 414 -11.50 8.64 -11.29
C GLY A 414 -11.58 7.22 -10.76
N ALA A 415 -11.61 7.10 -9.44
CA ALA A 415 -11.54 5.82 -8.73
C ALA A 415 -12.82 4.99 -8.80
N TYR A 416 -13.95 5.60 -9.11
CA TYR A 416 -15.25 4.93 -9.21
C TYR A 416 -15.74 4.80 -10.65
N GLU A 417 -16.40 3.71 -10.93
CA GLU A 417 -17.19 3.48 -12.12
C GLU A 417 -18.67 3.48 -11.74
N ARG A 418 -19.46 4.36 -12.35
CA ARG A 418 -20.89 4.43 -12.02
C ARG A 418 -21.62 3.20 -12.55
N ARG A 419 -22.24 2.46 -11.64
CA ARG A 419 -23.12 1.34 -12.02
C ARG A 419 -24.32 1.86 -12.78
N VAL A 420 -24.57 1.29 -13.95
CA VAL A 420 -25.79 1.56 -14.71
C VAL A 420 -26.83 0.54 -14.28
N ALA A 421 -27.94 1.04 -13.70
CA ALA A 421 -29.07 0.18 -13.36
C ALA A 421 -29.72 -0.32 -14.65
N ALA A 422 -30.11 -1.59 -14.69
CA ALA A 422 -30.91 -2.13 -15.79
C ALA A 422 -32.19 -1.30 -15.91
N GLY A 423 -32.29 -0.47 -16.97
CA GLY A 423 -33.43 0.46 -17.18
C GLY A 423 -33.07 1.95 -17.13
N ASP A 424 -31.83 2.33 -16.93
CA ASP A 424 -31.39 3.72 -16.99
C ASP A 424 -31.49 4.23 -18.46
N PRO A 425 -32.14 5.37 -18.74
CA PRO A 425 -32.49 5.81 -20.11
C PRO A 425 -31.27 6.16 -21.01
N ILE A 426 -30.04 6.13 -20.50
CA ILE A 426 -28.83 6.30 -21.31
C ILE A 426 -28.62 5.13 -22.28
N PHE A 427 -29.27 3.96 -22.07
CA PHE A 427 -29.18 2.78 -22.93
C PHE A 427 -30.52 2.46 -23.68
N GLY A 428 -31.39 3.42 -23.86
CA GLY A 428 -32.64 3.28 -24.57
C GLY A 428 -32.55 3.05 -26.10
N ASN A 429 -31.43 2.50 -26.61
CA ASN A 429 -31.32 2.07 -28.02
C ASN A 429 -30.78 0.64 -28.09
N GLY A 430 -31.68 -0.30 -27.83
CA GLY A 430 -31.78 -1.57 -28.52
C GLY A 430 -30.53 -2.44 -28.68
N PHE A 431 -30.12 -3.12 -27.59
CA PHE A 431 -29.55 -4.45 -27.74
C PHE A 431 -30.22 -5.37 -26.70
N ASP A 432 -31.33 -5.98 -27.13
CA ASP A 432 -31.79 -7.21 -26.49
C ASP A 432 -30.74 -8.27 -26.71
N LEU A 433 -30.10 -8.74 -25.62
CA LEU A 433 -29.25 -9.95 -25.66
C LEU A 433 -30.19 -11.17 -25.65
N PRO A 434 -29.87 -12.20 -26.47
CA PRO A 434 -30.70 -13.41 -26.62
C PRO A 434 -30.72 -14.30 -25.37
#